data_e98b2c31aa17533774b7caa147499cdf
#
_entry.id   e98b2c31aa17533774b7caa147499cdf
#
_cell.length_a   1.000
_cell.length_b   1.000
_cell.length_c   1.000
_cell.angle_alpha   90.00
_cell.angle_beta   90.00
_cell.angle_gamma   90.00
#
_symmetry.space_group_name_H-M   'P 1'
#
loop_
_entity.id
_entity.type
_entity.pdbx_description
1 polymer ?
#
loop_
_entity_poly.entity_id
_entity_poly.type
_entity_poly.pdbx_seq_one_letter_code
_entity_poly.pdbx_strand_id
1 'polypeptide(L)'
;SGNDDTVTPEITIPANILTDGMTFSKTGGTSTLNIKSNVALEVTSSAPEWCKVTAESSASSSILKYTVMAEANTDTSDREAKVTVKAGGSEVGSFTVKQTAADGLIISNSTSFDLPAAGGDVSVVVETNGDVQAVSDVSWIKAVNTRAMEDKIFKFTVSSNPLGAREGHITFTLGSLTETVTVKQAAGEVGNMGSDARTLAAKMYAGINIG
;
A
#
# COMPACT_ATOMS: atom_id res chain seq x y z
N SER A 1 1.02 20.64 65.67
CA SER A 1 -0.10 20.29 64.80
C SER A 1 0.29 20.68 63.36
N GLY A 2 0.80 19.71 62.62
CA GLY A 2 1.07 19.88 61.19
C GLY A 2 -0.26 19.75 60.43
N ASN A 3 -0.65 20.80 59.74
CA ASN A 3 -1.62 20.66 58.66
C ASN A 3 -0.95 19.85 57.55
N ASP A 4 -1.35 18.60 57.44
CA ASP A 4 -1.10 17.80 56.26
C ASP A 4 -2.13 18.29 55.21
N ASP A 5 -1.73 19.35 54.48
CA ASP A 5 -2.48 19.83 53.32
C ASP A 5 -2.36 18.82 52.18
N THR A 6 -2.98 17.64 52.33
CA THR A 6 -3.12 16.67 51.25
C THR A 6 -4.08 17.25 50.23
N VAL A 7 -3.50 17.83 49.16
CA VAL A 7 -4.25 18.31 47.99
C VAL A 7 -4.96 17.13 47.36
N THR A 8 -6.29 17.13 47.35
CA THR A 8 -7.07 16.14 46.64
C THR A 8 -6.85 16.32 45.11
N PRO A 9 -6.36 15.33 44.41
CA PRO A 9 -6.13 15.46 42.96
C PRO A 9 -7.44 15.69 42.19
N GLU A 10 -7.49 16.77 41.42
CA GLU A 10 -8.58 17.06 40.48
C GLU A 10 -7.98 16.99 39.06
N ILE A 11 -8.31 15.93 38.31
CA ILE A 11 -7.72 15.66 37.01
C ILE A 11 -8.83 15.44 36.00
N THR A 12 -8.78 16.14 34.86
CA THR A 12 -9.71 15.97 33.74
C THR A 12 -8.92 15.77 32.46
N ILE A 13 -8.94 14.54 31.96
CA ILE A 13 -8.44 14.19 30.62
C ILE A 13 -9.65 14.36 29.65
N PRO A 14 -9.49 14.98 28.47
CA PRO A 14 -10.58 15.14 27.51
C PRO A 14 -11.27 13.80 27.18
N ALA A 15 -12.61 13.77 27.29
CA ALA A 15 -13.38 12.54 27.12
C ALA A 15 -13.20 11.89 25.74
N ASN A 16 -13.10 12.69 24.68
CA ASN A 16 -12.83 12.21 23.32
C ASN A 16 -11.47 11.53 23.21
N ILE A 17 -10.45 12.00 23.94
CA ILE A 17 -9.13 11.36 23.95
C ILE A 17 -9.19 10.00 24.66
N LEU A 18 -9.92 9.92 25.79
CA LEU A 18 -10.09 8.65 26.51
C LEU A 18 -10.90 7.63 25.71
N THR A 19 -11.88 8.08 24.91
CA THR A 19 -12.76 7.20 24.12
C THR A 19 -12.15 6.83 22.78
N ASP A 20 -11.69 7.82 22.02
CA ASP A 20 -11.30 7.66 20.61
C ASP A 20 -9.78 7.56 20.43
N GLY A 21 -9.00 8.02 21.43
CA GLY A 21 -7.56 8.10 21.37
C GLY A 21 -7.07 9.19 20.43
N MET A 22 -5.87 8.97 19.85
CA MET A 22 -5.30 9.83 18.81
C MET A 22 -4.94 8.99 17.60
N THR A 23 -5.13 9.53 16.40
CA THR A 23 -4.79 8.85 15.15
C THR A 23 -3.80 9.70 14.35
N PHE A 24 -2.75 9.05 13.85
CA PHE A 24 -1.77 9.65 12.96
C PHE A 24 -1.75 8.91 11.62
N SER A 25 -1.47 9.64 10.55
CA SER A 25 -1.18 9.04 9.26
C SER A 25 0.21 8.38 9.26
N LYS A 26 0.50 7.60 8.22
CA LYS A 26 1.82 6.99 8.00
C LYS A 26 3.01 7.97 8.03
N THR A 27 2.77 9.23 7.68
CA THR A 27 3.83 10.26 7.70
C THR A 27 4.18 10.77 9.09
N GLY A 28 3.38 10.38 10.11
CA GLY A 28 3.54 10.89 11.46
C GLY A 28 3.03 12.32 11.62
N GLY A 29 3.52 12.97 12.65
CA GLY A 29 3.17 14.35 12.97
C GLY A 29 3.07 14.59 14.47
N THR A 30 2.47 15.71 14.85
CA THR A 30 2.29 16.12 16.24
C THR A 30 0.83 16.44 16.54
N SER A 31 0.43 16.15 17.78
CA SER A 31 -0.88 16.52 18.33
C SER A 31 -0.69 17.05 19.76
N THR A 32 -1.59 17.94 20.18
CA THR A 32 -1.55 18.52 21.52
C THR A 32 -2.53 17.78 22.43
N LEU A 33 -2.06 17.43 23.64
CA LEU A 33 -2.86 16.89 24.73
C LEU A 33 -2.90 17.92 25.86
N ASN A 34 -4.07 18.44 26.16
CA ASN A 34 -4.30 19.35 27.28
C ASN A 34 -5.07 18.60 28.40
N ILE A 35 -4.47 18.55 29.60
CA ILE A 35 -5.08 17.90 30.76
C ILE A 35 -5.27 18.96 31.84
N LYS A 36 -6.49 19.13 32.34
CA LYS A 36 -6.72 19.94 33.51
C LYS A 36 -6.27 19.18 34.75
N SER A 37 -5.40 19.77 35.58
CA SER A 37 -4.90 19.13 36.79
C SER A 37 -4.43 20.17 37.80
N ASN A 38 -4.68 19.90 39.07
CA ASN A 38 -4.13 20.66 40.22
C ASN A 38 -2.90 19.98 40.80
N VAL A 39 -2.46 18.86 40.25
CA VAL A 39 -1.25 18.12 40.68
C VAL A 39 -0.36 17.82 39.46
N ALA A 40 0.91 17.53 39.73
CA ALA A 40 1.82 17.09 38.69
C ALA A 40 1.42 15.74 38.10
N LEU A 41 1.53 15.59 36.79
CA LEU A 41 1.25 14.37 36.06
C LEU A 41 2.51 13.85 35.38
N GLU A 42 2.59 12.52 35.32
CA GLU A 42 3.53 11.79 34.47
C GLU A 42 2.74 11.19 33.29
N VAL A 43 3.11 11.53 32.07
CA VAL A 43 2.47 11.02 30.86
C VAL A 43 3.52 10.29 30.04
N THR A 44 3.30 8.98 29.84
CA THR A 44 4.28 8.08 29.21
C THR A 44 3.65 7.29 28.09
N SER A 45 4.46 6.98 27.07
CA SER A 45 4.09 6.10 25.97
C SER A 45 4.69 4.71 26.15
N SER A 46 3.95 3.67 25.76
CA SER A 46 4.45 2.29 25.70
C SER A 46 5.42 2.03 24.55
N ALA A 47 5.51 2.96 23.59
CA ALA A 47 6.37 2.84 22.41
C ALA A 47 7.11 4.18 22.14
N PRO A 48 8.00 4.62 23.06
CA PRO A 48 8.63 5.91 22.98
C PRO A 48 9.58 6.06 21.78
N GLU A 49 9.96 4.99 21.13
CA GLU A 49 10.79 4.97 19.92
C GLU A 49 10.09 5.63 18.73
N TRP A 50 8.76 5.56 18.63
CA TRP A 50 8.01 6.18 17.56
C TRP A 50 6.84 7.07 18.01
N CYS A 51 6.34 6.87 19.24
CA CYS A 51 5.29 7.67 19.85
C CYS A 51 5.84 8.37 21.09
N LYS A 52 6.26 9.61 20.94
CA LYS A 52 6.90 10.41 22.00
C LYS A 52 5.91 11.34 22.63
N VAL A 53 5.93 11.42 23.96
CA VAL A 53 5.14 12.38 24.72
C VAL A 53 6.07 13.31 25.45
N THR A 54 5.93 14.62 25.21
CA THR A 54 6.79 15.65 25.82
C THR A 54 5.92 16.67 26.53
N ALA A 55 6.22 16.93 27.81
CA ALA A 55 5.57 18.00 28.54
C ALA A 55 6.05 19.36 28.01
N GLU A 56 5.11 20.25 27.77
CA GLU A 56 5.42 21.65 27.44
C GLU A 56 5.50 22.46 28.76
N SER A 57 6.40 23.41 28.81
CA SER A 57 6.51 24.30 29.97
C SER A 57 5.26 25.20 30.01
N SER A 58 4.37 24.96 30.96
CA SER A 58 3.23 25.83 31.22
C SER A 58 3.59 26.75 32.42
N ALA A 59 3.73 28.03 32.15
CA ALA A 59 3.79 29.03 33.22
C ALA A 59 2.37 29.19 33.77
N SER A 60 2.13 28.64 34.96
CA SER A 60 0.99 28.94 35.86
C SER A 60 -0.43 28.69 35.28
N SER A 61 -0.76 27.55 34.73
CA SER A 61 -2.15 27.21 34.46
C SER A 61 -2.52 25.87 35.06
N SER A 62 -3.80 25.72 35.45
CA SER A 62 -4.38 24.43 35.83
C SER A 62 -4.50 23.47 34.62
N ILE A 63 -3.98 23.85 33.46
CA ILE A 63 -3.96 23.04 32.24
C ILE A 63 -2.50 22.67 31.96
N LEU A 64 -2.20 21.38 32.06
CA LEU A 64 -0.93 20.82 31.67
C LEU A 64 -0.98 20.44 30.18
N LYS A 65 -0.01 20.92 29.42
CA LYS A 65 0.07 20.73 27.99
C LYS A 65 1.17 19.75 27.63
N TYR A 66 0.85 18.81 26.79
CA TYR A 66 1.78 17.81 26.26
C TYR A 66 1.72 17.80 24.75
N THR A 67 2.86 17.59 24.12
CA THR A 67 2.95 17.25 22.70
C THR A 67 3.09 15.74 22.57
N VAL A 68 2.17 15.13 21.83
CA VAL A 68 2.26 13.75 21.38
C VAL A 68 2.76 13.76 19.94
N MET A 69 3.93 13.17 19.70
CA MET A 69 4.57 13.11 18.39
C MET A 69 4.66 11.68 17.92
N ALA A 70 4.22 11.40 16.69
CA ALA A 70 4.42 10.13 16.02
C ALA A 70 5.49 10.30 14.92
N GLU A 71 6.54 9.47 14.96
CA GLU A 71 7.49 9.34 13.85
C GLU A 71 6.82 8.67 12.64
N ALA A 72 7.37 8.81 11.44
CA ALA A 72 6.84 8.14 10.25
C ALA A 72 6.80 6.62 10.44
N ASN A 73 5.69 5.99 10.03
CA ASN A 73 5.59 4.54 9.97
C ASN A 73 6.07 4.06 8.60
N THR A 74 7.18 3.33 8.59
CA THR A 74 7.76 2.74 7.37
C THR A 74 7.34 1.28 7.17
N ASP A 75 6.65 0.70 8.14
CA ASP A 75 6.16 -0.68 8.08
C ASP A 75 4.82 -0.75 7.34
N THR A 76 4.56 -1.84 6.65
CA THR A 76 3.30 -2.10 5.93
C THR A 76 2.17 -2.57 6.84
N SER A 77 2.33 -2.44 8.15
CA SER A 77 1.34 -2.73 9.18
C SER A 77 1.02 -1.50 10.01
N ASP A 78 -0.25 -1.37 10.38
CA ASP A 78 -0.67 -0.38 11.37
C ASP A 78 0.02 -0.65 12.70
N ARG A 79 0.22 0.40 13.49
CA ARG A 79 0.82 0.27 14.82
C ARG A 79 0.06 1.08 15.87
N GLU A 80 0.15 0.63 17.12
CA GLU A 80 -0.51 1.25 18.25
C GLU A 80 0.45 1.43 19.43
N ALA A 81 0.22 2.49 20.19
CA ALA A 81 0.88 2.72 21.47
C ALA A 81 -0.16 3.09 22.53
N LYS A 82 0.02 2.60 23.76
CA LYS A 82 -0.73 3.06 24.93
C LYS A 82 -0.03 4.26 25.54
N VAL A 83 -0.76 5.37 25.69
CA VAL A 83 -0.31 6.52 26.49
C VAL A 83 -1.00 6.45 27.85
N THR A 84 -0.19 6.46 28.91
CA THR A 84 -0.65 6.35 30.30
C THR A 84 -0.40 7.65 31.03
N VAL A 85 -1.43 8.13 31.73
CA VAL A 85 -1.39 9.31 32.58
C VAL A 85 -1.38 8.86 34.05
N LYS A 86 -0.39 9.29 34.82
CA LYS A 86 -0.24 8.98 36.24
C LYS A 86 -0.19 10.23 37.08
N ALA A 87 -0.74 10.15 38.27
CA ALA A 87 -0.61 11.14 39.34
C ALA A 87 -0.09 10.44 40.60
N GLY A 88 0.99 10.94 41.21
CA GLY A 88 1.60 10.32 42.39
C GLY A 88 1.92 8.83 42.19
N GLY A 89 2.29 8.41 40.98
CA GLY A 89 2.64 7.03 40.65
C GLY A 89 1.45 6.12 40.29
N SER A 90 0.22 6.58 40.49
CA SER A 90 -1.02 5.81 40.17
C SER A 90 -1.57 6.22 38.81
N GLU A 91 -1.99 5.23 38.00
CA GLU A 91 -2.68 5.49 36.72
C GLU A 91 -4.04 6.15 36.95
N VAL A 92 -4.27 7.30 36.34
CA VAL A 92 -5.52 8.06 36.40
C VAL A 92 -6.27 8.06 35.07
N GLY A 93 -5.64 7.58 34.01
CA GLY A 93 -6.25 7.39 32.71
C GLY A 93 -5.23 6.91 31.67
N SER A 94 -5.74 6.41 30.58
CA SER A 94 -4.91 6.02 29.43
C SER A 94 -5.71 6.07 28.14
N PHE A 95 -5.03 6.19 27.04
CA PHE A 95 -5.63 6.18 25.70
C PHE A 95 -4.68 5.53 24.68
N THR A 96 -5.23 5.14 23.54
CA THR A 96 -4.47 4.55 22.45
C THR A 96 -4.08 5.60 21.41
N VAL A 97 -2.84 5.56 20.97
CA VAL A 97 -2.36 6.26 19.78
C VAL A 97 -2.25 5.24 18.67
N LYS A 98 -2.97 5.46 17.57
CA LYS A 98 -2.97 4.61 16.38
C LYS A 98 -2.25 5.30 15.24
N GLN A 99 -1.49 4.54 14.46
CA GLN A 99 -0.85 5.05 13.26
C GLN A 99 -1.00 4.08 12.10
N THR A 100 -1.42 4.62 10.94
CA THR A 100 -1.62 3.81 9.73
C THR A 100 -0.31 3.31 9.14
N ALA A 101 -0.38 2.16 8.47
CA ALA A 101 0.71 1.52 7.76
C ALA A 101 1.26 2.38 6.60
N ALA A 102 2.51 2.16 6.24
CA ALA A 102 3.04 2.59 4.95
C ALA A 102 2.38 1.79 3.80
N ASP A 103 2.31 2.37 2.61
CA ASP A 103 1.83 1.65 1.43
C ASP A 103 2.79 0.50 1.09
N GLY A 104 2.24 -0.64 0.72
CA GLY A 104 2.96 -1.82 0.27
C GLY A 104 2.47 -2.27 -1.10
N LEU A 105 3.38 -2.51 -2.05
CA LEU A 105 3.08 -2.99 -3.40
C LEU A 105 4.21 -3.92 -3.85
N ILE A 106 3.90 -5.22 -4.03
CA ILE A 106 4.86 -6.23 -4.45
C ILE A 106 4.19 -7.15 -5.47
N ILE A 107 4.88 -7.44 -6.58
CA ILE A 107 4.50 -8.51 -7.51
C ILE A 107 5.09 -9.81 -6.97
N SER A 108 4.24 -10.76 -6.55
CA SER A 108 4.68 -11.96 -5.82
C SER A 108 4.86 -13.20 -6.70
N ASN A 109 4.42 -13.18 -7.97
CA ASN A 109 4.62 -14.33 -8.85
C ASN A 109 5.71 -14.11 -9.91
N SER A 110 5.46 -13.30 -10.95
CA SER A 110 6.44 -13.03 -12.00
C SER A 110 6.31 -11.60 -12.52
N THR A 111 7.45 -10.98 -12.78
CA THR A 111 7.53 -9.66 -13.41
C THR A 111 7.74 -9.74 -14.94
N SER A 112 7.81 -10.96 -15.52
CA SER A 112 7.92 -11.19 -16.96
C SER A 112 7.14 -12.42 -17.38
N PHE A 113 6.38 -12.29 -18.45
CA PHE A 113 5.58 -13.37 -19.06
C PHE A 113 5.91 -13.48 -20.55
N ASP A 114 6.25 -14.69 -20.98
CA ASP A 114 6.48 -15.02 -22.38
C ASP A 114 5.27 -15.78 -22.94
N LEU A 115 4.64 -15.25 -23.98
CA LEU A 115 3.47 -15.84 -24.61
C LEU A 115 3.73 -16.23 -26.07
N PRO A 116 3.05 -17.28 -26.58
CA PRO A 116 3.08 -17.62 -27.98
C PRO A 116 2.37 -16.55 -28.82
N ALA A 117 2.55 -16.59 -30.13
CA ALA A 117 1.87 -15.72 -31.07
C ALA A 117 0.35 -15.79 -31.00
N ALA A 118 -0.22 -16.92 -30.60
CA ALA A 118 -1.66 -17.10 -30.41
C ALA A 118 -2.23 -16.21 -29.30
N GLY A 119 -1.39 -15.67 -28.43
CA GLY A 119 -1.81 -14.94 -27.24
C GLY A 119 -2.13 -15.87 -26.07
N GLY A 120 -2.93 -15.40 -25.14
CA GLY A 120 -3.31 -16.14 -23.94
C GLY A 120 -3.62 -15.23 -22.77
N ASP A 121 -3.76 -15.83 -21.59
CA ASP A 121 -4.05 -15.11 -20.37
C ASP A 121 -2.80 -14.93 -19.50
N VAL A 122 -2.69 -13.77 -18.88
CA VAL A 122 -1.67 -13.43 -17.89
C VAL A 122 -2.37 -13.16 -16.55
N SER A 123 -1.89 -13.80 -15.50
CA SER A 123 -2.33 -13.54 -14.13
C SER A 123 -1.17 -13.01 -13.31
N VAL A 124 -1.33 -11.79 -12.78
CA VAL A 124 -0.34 -11.14 -11.93
C VAL A 124 -0.87 -11.15 -10.50
N VAL A 125 -0.10 -11.74 -9.58
CA VAL A 125 -0.42 -11.77 -8.14
C VAL A 125 0.27 -10.61 -7.46
N VAL A 126 -0.53 -9.75 -6.80
CA VAL A 126 -0.05 -8.53 -6.15
C VAL A 126 -0.31 -8.62 -4.66
N GLU A 127 0.74 -8.51 -3.86
CA GLU A 127 0.65 -8.30 -2.41
C GLU A 127 0.61 -6.80 -2.13
N THR A 128 -0.45 -6.33 -1.47
CA THR A 128 -0.66 -4.90 -1.23
C THR A 128 -1.62 -4.69 -0.06
N ASN A 129 -1.51 -3.57 0.61
CA ASN A 129 -2.40 -3.12 1.67
C ASN A 129 -3.35 -1.98 1.25
N GLY A 130 -3.43 -1.68 -0.06
CA GLY A 130 -4.29 -0.62 -0.59
C GLY A 130 -4.91 -0.98 -1.95
N ASP A 131 -5.63 -0.04 -2.54
CA ASP A 131 -6.28 -0.19 -3.83
C ASP A 131 -5.28 0.09 -4.95
N VAL A 132 -4.91 -0.94 -5.69
CA VAL A 132 -3.94 -0.89 -6.79
C VAL A 132 -4.65 -0.63 -8.11
N GLN A 133 -4.11 0.30 -8.88
CA GLN A 133 -4.49 0.52 -10.27
C GLN A 133 -3.52 -0.23 -11.18
N ALA A 134 -4.04 -0.93 -12.20
CA ALA A 134 -3.24 -1.65 -13.18
C ALA A 134 -3.58 -1.17 -14.58
N VAL A 135 -2.57 -0.71 -15.32
CA VAL A 135 -2.71 -0.13 -16.66
C VAL A 135 -1.71 -0.74 -17.62
N SER A 136 -2.17 -1.19 -18.78
CA SER A 136 -1.28 -1.60 -19.89
C SER A 136 -0.93 -0.41 -20.77
N ASP A 137 0.31 -0.34 -21.23
CA ASP A 137 0.81 0.66 -22.20
C ASP A 137 0.44 0.33 -23.65
N VAL A 138 -0.16 -0.85 -23.90
CA VAL A 138 -0.50 -1.34 -25.24
C VAL A 138 -1.92 -1.86 -25.32
N SER A 139 -2.54 -1.69 -26.47
CA SER A 139 -3.96 -2.07 -26.68
C SER A 139 -4.22 -3.57 -26.83
N TRP A 140 -3.19 -4.36 -27.09
CA TRP A 140 -3.29 -5.80 -27.28
C TRP A 140 -3.20 -6.61 -25.96
N ILE A 141 -2.93 -5.93 -24.83
CA ILE A 141 -3.06 -6.47 -23.47
C ILE A 141 -4.26 -5.79 -22.83
N LYS A 142 -5.30 -6.54 -22.51
CA LYS A 142 -6.53 -6.00 -21.92
C LYS A 142 -6.81 -6.60 -20.56
N ALA A 143 -7.10 -5.73 -19.58
CA ALA A 143 -7.56 -6.18 -18.28
C ALA A 143 -8.89 -6.92 -18.41
N VAL A 144 -9.01 -8.04 -17.70
CA VAL A 144 -10.27 -8.76 -17.54
C VAL A 144 -10.92 -8.24 -16.27
N ASN A 145 -12.11 -7.62 -16.39
CA ASN A 145 -12.87 -7.13 -15.25
C ASN A 145 -13.35 -8.32 -14.40
N THR A 146 -12.56 -8.73 -13.44
CA THR A 146 -12.97 -9.67 -12.40
C THR A 146 -13.21 -8.89 -11.10
N ARG A 147 -14.48 -8.88 -10.65
CA ARG A 147 -14.84 -8.44 -9.30
C ARG A 147 -14.53 -9.56 -8.30
N ALA A 148 -13.28 -9.88 -8.07
CA ALA A 148 -12.86 -10.79 -7.02
C ALA A 148 -11.94 -10.02 -6.07
N MET A 149 -12.49 -9.64 -4.91
CA MET A 149 -11.84 -8.81 -3.91
C MET A 149 -11.05 -9.60 -2.85
N GLU A 150 -10.80 -10.89 -3.00
CA GLU A 150 -10.17 -11.67 -1.92
C GLU A 150 -8.71 -12.09 -2.18
N ASP A 151 -8.31 -12.23 -3.43
CA ASP A 151 -6.90 -12.36 -3.80
C ASP A 151 -6.60 -11.28 -4.83
N LYS A 152 -5.62 -10.44 -4.59
CA LYS A 152 -5.25 -9.36 -5.48
C LYS A 152 -4.57 -9.92 -6.75
N ILE A 153 -5.33 -10.73 -7.49
CA ILE A 153 -4.95 -11.33 -8.76
C ILE A 153 -5.53 -10.50 -9.88
N PHE A 154 -4.66 -9.86 -10.63
CA PHE A 154 -5.02 -9.11 -11.82
C PHE A 154 -4.90 -10.01 -13.04
N LYS A 155 -5.98 -10.12 -13.79
CA LYS A 155 -6.03 -10.95 -15.01
C LYS A 155 -6.06 -10.08 -16.26
N PHE A 156 -5.29 -10.48 -17.24
CA PHE A 156 -5.20 -9.82 -18.53
C PHE A 156 -5.29 -10.85 -19.64
N THR A 157 -5.97 -10.48 -20.75
CA THR A 157 -5.97 -11.26 -21.97
C THR A 157 -5.06 -10.59 -23.00
N VAL A 158 -4.17 -11.37 -23.60
CA VAL A 158 -3.23 -10.96 -24.62
C VAL A 158 -3.74 -11.47 -25.97
N SER A 159 -4.01 -10.53 -26.88
CA SER A 159 -4.52 -10.85 -28.22
C SER A 159 -3.47 -11.56 -29.07
N SER A 160 -3.91 -12.33 -30.08
CA SER A 160 -3.00 -12.96 -31.04
C SER A 160 -2.12 -11.93 -31.78
N ASN A 161 -0.93 -12.34 -32.14
CA ASN A 161 0.06 -11.54 -32.85
C ASN A 161 0.32 -12.14 -34.24
N PRO A 162 -0.18 -11.54 -35.32
CA PRO A 162 0.09 -12.02 -36.68
C PRO A 162 1.41 -11.47 -37.26
N LEU A 163 2.09 -10.58 -36.53
CA LEU A 163 3.27 -9.85 -36.97
C LEU A 163 4.55 -10.30 -36.25
N GLY A 164 5.58 -9.45 -36.27
CA GLY A 164 6.84 -9.69 -35.56
C GLY A 164 6.68 -9.78 -34.05
N ALA A 165 7.67 -10.33 -33.36
CA ALA A 165 7.69 -10.37 -31.90
C ALA A 165 7.46 -8.97 -31.32
N ARG A 166 6.73 -8.90 -30.19
CA ARG A 166 6.38 -7.62 -29.54
C ARG A 166 6.47 -7.72 -28.02
N GLU A 167 6.58 -6.58 -27.40
CA GLU A 167 6.65 -6.42 -25.96
C GLU A 167 5.71 -5.32 -25.52
N GLY A 168 5.10 -5.49 -24.36
CA GLY A 168 4.25 -4.52 -23.71
C GLY A 168 4.39 -4.61 -22.20
N HIS A 169 3.95 -3.59 -21.50
CA HIS A 169 4.09 -3.49 -20.06
C HIS A 169 2.72 -3.27 -19.38
N ILE A 170 2.62 -3.82 -18.17
CA ILE A 170 1.51 -3.56 -17.27
C ILE A 170 2.08 -2.88 -16.04
N THR A 171 1.65 -1.65 -15.79
CA THR A 171 2.08 -0.85 -14.65
C THR A 171 1.04 -0.92 -13.55
N PHE A 172 1.48 -1.29 -12.35
CA PHE A 172 0.69 -1.32 -11.12
C PHE A 172 1.08 -0.13 -10.26
N THR A 173 0.10 0.60 -9.72
CA THR A 173 0.35 1.83 -8.95
C THR A 173 -0.48 1.83 -7.67
N LEU A 174 0.17 2.18 -6.55
CA LEU A 174 -0.46 2.45 -5.27
C LEU A 174 0.19 3.70 -4.65
N GLY A 175 -0.53 4.81 -4.63
CA GLY A 175 0.03 6.09 -4.18
C GLY A 175 1.25 6.48 -5.02
N SER A 176 2.42 6.55 -4.40
CA SER A 176 3.70 6.83 -5.06
C SER A 176 4.47 5.58 -5.48
N LEU A 177 4.00 4.39 -5.10
CA LEU A 177 4.64 3.12 -5.44
C LEU A 177 4.22 2.68 -6.84
N THR A 178 5.19 2.12 -7.59
CA THR A 178 4.97 1.64 -8.95
C THR A 178 5.77 0.36 -9.17
N GLU A 179 5.10 -0.69 -9.69
CA GLU A 179 5.69 -1.94 -10.12
C GLU A 179 5.31 -2.20 -11.57
N THR A 180 6.21 -2.82 -12.35
CA THR A 180 5.98 -3.06 -13.78
C THR A 180 6.19 -4.53 -14.12
N VAL A 181 5.23 -5.08 -14.87
CA VAL A 181 5.29 -6.42 -15.45
C VAL A 181 5.48 -6.31 -16.96
N THR A 182 6.43 -7.06 -17.49
CA THR A 182 6.72 -7.14 -18.92
C THR A 182 6.02 -8.35 -19.54
N VAL A 183 5.31 -8.15 -20.64
CA VAL A 183 4.70 -9.22 -21.44
C VAL A 183 5.37 -9.26 -22.80
N LYS A 184 6.04 -10.36 -23.08
CA LYS A 184 6.68 -10.63 -24.36
C LYS A 184 5.85 -11.61 -25.16
N GLN A 185 5.62 -11.31 -26.43
CA GLN A 185 4.87 -12.19 -27.31
C GLN A 185 5.65 -12.54 -28.57
N ALA A 186 5.72 -13.82 -28.85
CA ALA A 186 6.39 -14.34 -30.04
C ALA A 186 5.80 -13.78 -31.34
N ALA A 187 6.61 -13.74 -32.39
CA ALA A 187 6.16 -13.43 -33.73
C ALA A 187 5.13 -14.47 -34.22
N GLY A 188 4.10 -13.99 -34.90
CA GLY A 188 3.21 -14.86 -35.67
C GLY A 188 3.99 -15.55 -36.80
N GLU A 189 3.59 -16.74 -37.15
CA GLU A 189 4.09 -17.35 -38.37
C GLU A 189 3.59 -16.53 -39.57
N VAL A 190 4.48 -15.82 -40.20
CA VAL A 190 4.21 -15.33 -41.56
C VAL A 190 4.15 -16.58 -42.41
N GLY A 191 2.93 -17.04 -42.71
CA GLY A 191 2.74 -18.18 -43.62
C GLY A 191 3.66 -17.97 -44.81
N ASN A 192 4.49 -18.95 -45.11
CA ASN A 192 5.46 -18.87 -46.18
C ASN A 192 4.70 -18.97 -47.53
N MET A 193 3.96 -17.91 -47.86
CA MET A 193 3.23 -17.80 -49.12
C MET A 193 4.17 -17.91 -50.33
N GLY A 194 5.50 -17.69 -50.13
CA GLY A 194 6.49 -17.82 -51.15
C GLY A 194 6.79 -19.28 -51.58
N SER A 195 6.67 -20.25 -50.64
CA SER A 195 6.87 -21.67 -50.99
C SER A 195 5.66 -22.29 -51.67
N ASP A 196 4.43 -21.93 -51.24
CA ASP A 196 3.22 -22.45 -51.85
C ASP A 196 2.96 -21.89 -53.23
N ALA A 197 3.27 -20.60 -53.47
CA ALA A 197 3.18 -19.99 -54.80
C ALA A 197 4.19 -20.59 -55.78
N ARG A 198 5.44 -20.88 -55.33
CA ARG A 198 6.47 -21.55 -56.15
C ARG A 198 6.06 -22.99 -56.43
N THR A 199 5.52 -23.71 -55.49
CA THR A 199 5.08 -25.09 -55.64
C THR A 199 3.86 -25.17 -56.58
N LEU A 200 2.94 -24.21 -56.50
CA LEU A 200 1.78 -24.13 -57.40
C LEU A 200 2.21 -23.76 -58.81
N ALA A 201 3.11 -22.80 -59.01
CA ALA A 201 3.65 -22.42 -60.29
C ALA A 201 4.42 -23.59 -60.94
N ALA A 202 5.24 -24.34 -60.20
CA ALA A 202 5.91 -25.54 -60.69
C ALA A 202 4.93 -26.63 -61.18
N LYS A 203 3.83 -26.82 -60.46
CA LYS A 203 2.77 -27.75 -60.87
C LYS A 203 2.00 -27.28 -62.10
N MET A 204 1.82 -26.00 -62.28
CA MET A 204 1.17 -25.44 -63.48
C MET A 204 2.08 -25.54 -64.73
N TYR A 205 3.38 -25.40 -64.59
CA TYR A 205 4.34 -25.54 -65.72
C TYR A 205 4.55 -27.00 -66.14
N ALA A 206 4.38 -27.95 -65.21
CA ALA A 206 4.53 -29.39 -65.55
C ALA A 206 3.34 -29.98 -66.29
N GLY A 207 2.22 -29.23 -66.42
CA GLY A 207 1.00 -29.69 -67.10
C GLY A 207 0.83 -29.24 -68.55
N ILE A 208 1.76 -28.46 -69.14
CA ILE A 208 1.65 -28.03 -70.55
C ILE A 208 2.75 -28.73 -71.33
N ASN A 209 2.50 -30.00 -71.65
CA ASN A 209 3.21 -30.67 -72.68
C ASN A 209 2.27 -30.81 -73.88
N ILE A 210 2.38 -29.92 -74.86
CA ILE A 210 1.61 -29.96 -76.10
C ILE A 210 2.42 -30.82 -77.09
N GLY A 211 1.96 -32.00 -77.35
CA GLY A 211 2.40 -32.85 -78.44
C GLY A 211 2.08 -32.27 -79.78
#